data_ea1858fae611c81ad787a1f9b78e6f6e
#
_entry.id   ea1858fae611c81ad787a1f9b78e6f6e
#
_cell.length_a   1.000
_cell.length_b   1.000
_cell.length_c   1.000
_cell.angle_alpha   90.00
_cell.angle_beta   90.00
_cell.angle_gamma   90.00
#
_symmetry.space_group_name_H-M   'P 1'
#
loop_
_entity.id
_entity.type
_entity.pdbx_description
1 polymer ?
#
loop_
_entity_poly.entity_id
_entity_poly.type
_entity_poly.pdbx_seq_one_letter_code
_entity_poly.pdbx_strand_id
1 'polypeptide(L)'
;MKEWWVQVGLLGVPLLAVYLHIPPPQLSPALRSWKSSGSFFTYKDLNIFYRDSTGAVGSSDVVVLLHGFPTSSYDWSKIWEGLTQRFHRVIALDFLGFGFSDKPRPHGYSIFEQATIVEGLLRHLGLRHQRINLVSHDYGDTVAQELLH
;
A
#
# COMPACT_ATOMS: atom_id res chain seq x y z
N MET A 1 -35.39 -16.35 34.08
CA MET A 1 -34.83 -16.42 32.70
C MET A 1 -34.77 -15.07 32.00
N LYS A 2 -35.72 -14.18 32.19
CA LYS A 2 -35.68 -12.83 31.62
C LYS A 2 -34.55 -11.95 32.19
N GLU A 3 -34.13 -12.18 33.42
CA GLU A 3 -33.08 -11.42 34.11
C GLU A 3 -31.66 -11.70 33.55
N TRP A 4 -31.47 -12.88 32.97
CA TRP A 4 -30.19 -13.29 32.39
C TRP A 4 -29.76 -12.37 31.23
N TRP A 5 -30.70 -12.03 30.35
CA TRP A 5 -30.44 -11.12 29.24
C TRP A 5 -30.09 -9.71 29.70
N VAL A 6 -30.73 -9.25 30.78
CA VAL A 6 -30.40 -7.92 31.36
C VAL A 6 -29.00 -7.93 31.93
N GLN A 7 -28.58 -8.99 32.61
CA GLN A 7 -27.23 -9.12 33.15
C GLN A 7 -26.16 -9.19 32.04
N VAL A 8 -26.42 -9.94 30.96
CA VAL A 8 -25.54 -9.99 29.80
C VAL A 8 -25.43 -8.60 29.17
N GLY A 9 -26.52 -7.85 29.05
CA GLY A 9 -26.48 -6.49 28.53
C GLY A 9 -25.73 -5.52 29.44
N LEU A 10 -25.90 -5.62 30.76
CA LEU A 10 -25.18 -4.78 31.73
C LEU A 10 -23.68 -4.99 31.76
N LEU A 11 -23.19 -6.20 31.42
CA LEU A 11 -21.77 -6.52 31.28
C LEU A 11 -21.25 -6.27 29.88
N GLY A 12 -22.05 -6.64 28.87
CA GLY A 12 -21.62 -6.57 27.46
C GLY A 12 -21.54 -5.15 26.89
N VAL A 13 -22.52 -4.28 27.24
CA VAL A 13 -22.55 -2.91 26.70
C VAL A 13 -21.37 -2.06 27.18
N PRO A 14 -20.99 -2.04 28.47
CA PRO A 14 -19.81 -1.33 28.91
C PRO A 14 -18.52 -1.88 28.31
N LEU A 15 -18.38 -3.20 28.20
CA LEU A 15 -17.20 -3.82 27.59
C LEU A 15 -17.09 -3.47 26.10
N LEU A 16 -18.20 -3.49 25.37
CA LEU A 16 -18.23 -3.07 23.97
C LEU A 16 -17.88 -1.57 23.84
N ALA A 17 -18.41 -0.73 24.72
CA ALA A 17 -18.11 0.70 24.71
C ALA A 17 -16.61 0.96 24.95
N VAL A 18 -15.99 0.25 25.91
CA VAL A 18 -14.54 0.33 26.14
C VAL A 18 -13.77 -0.14 24.91
N TYR A 19 -14.16 -1.26 24.33
CA TYR A 19 -13.52 -1.80 23.12
C TYR A 19 -13.57 -0.82 21.95
N LEU A 20 -14.71 -0.17 21.72
CA LEU A 20 -14.90 0.80 20.64
C LEU A 20 -14.11 2.11 20.87
N HIS A 21 -13.74 2.40 22.12
CA HIS A 21 -12.98 3.59 22.49
C HIS A 21 -11.47 3.31 22.68
N ILE A 22 -11.03 2.05 22.54
CA ILE A 22 -9.60 1.76 22.53
C ILE A 22 -8.99 2.36 21.28
N PRO A 23 -8.01 3.28 21.40
CA PRO A 23 -7.35 3.83 20.23
C PRO A 23 -6.63 2.75 19.45
N PRO A 24 -6.57 2.85 18.12
CA PRO A 24 -5.82 1.88 17.32
C PRO A 24 -4.36 1.86 17.76
N PRO A 25 -3.67 0.70 17.66
CA PRO A 25 -2.26 0.61 18.01
C PRO A 25 -1.45 1.62 17.22
N GLN A 26 -0.50 2.27 17.89
CA GLN A 26 0.40 3.21 17.23
C GLN A 26 1.35 2.46 16.29
N LEU A 27 1.70 3.09 15.17
CA LEU A 27 2.71 2.58 14.26
C LEU A 27 4.07 2.52 14.96
N SER A 28 4.86 1.49 14.67
CA SER A 28 6.25 1.44 15.07
C SER A 28 7.02 2.65 14.51
N PRO A 29 8.12 3.08 15.13
CA PRO A 29 8.95 4.16 14.59
C PRO A 29 9.36 3.93 13.12
N ALA A 30 9.70 2.69 12.78
CA ALA A 30 10.10 2.32 11.41
C ALA A 30 8.96 2.50 10.41
N LEU A 31 7.75 2.03 10.72
CA LEU A 31 6.58 2.20 9.87
C LEU A 31 6.15 3.67 9.77
N ARG A 32 6.28 4.41 10.85
CA ARG A 32 5.99 5.85 10.85
C ARG A 32 6.94 6.61 9.94
N SER A 33 8.22 6.28 9.99
CA SER A 33 9.24 6.83 9.10
C SER A 33 8.97 6.46 7.63
N TRP A 34 8.60 5.21 7.36
CA TRP A 34 8.23 4.75 6.02
C TRP A 34 7.05 5.56 5.48
N LYS A 35 6.00 5.69 6.25
CA LYS A 35 4.81 6.46 5.87
C LYS A 35 5.12 7.94 5.60
N SER A 36 5.93 8.57 6.45
CA SER A 36 6.29 9.98 6.30
C SER A 36 7.19 10.24 5.08
N SER A 37 7.91 9.23 4.62
CA SER A 37 8.77 9.30 3.42
C SER A 37 7.98 9.08 2.12
N GLY A 38 6.72 8.73 2.19
CA GLY A 38 5.87 8.50 1.05
C GLY A 38 4.87 9.63 0.79
N SER A 39 4.02 9.41 -0.20
CA SER A 39 2.97 10.33 -0.62
C SER A 39 1.71 9.54 -0.98
N PHE A 40 0.65 10.26 -1.31
CA PHE A 40 -0.60 9.65 -1.76
C PHE A 40 -0.95 10.10 -3.17
N PHE A 41 -1.38 9.16 -3.98
CA PHE A 41 -1.92 9.36 -5.31
C PHE A 41 -3.42 9.09 -5.26
N THR A 42 -4.22 9.96 -5.86
CA THR A 42 -5.68 9.81 -5.88
C THR A 42 -6.13 9.12 -7.16
N TYR A 43 -6.80 7.98 -7.00
CA TYR A 43 -7.45 7.24 -8.07
C TYR A 43 -8.95 7.15 -7.76
N LYS A 44 -9.80 7.75 -8.58
CA LYS A 44 -11.27 7.75 -8.39
C LYS A 44 -11.68 8.00 -6.93
N ASP A 45 -11.19 9.08 -6.35
CA ASP A 45 -11.44 9.47 -4.95
C ASP A 45 -10.85 8.52 -3.88
N LEU A 46 -10.04 7.54 -4.29
CA LEU A 46 -9.33 6.63 -3.39
C LEU A 46 -7.87 7.03 -3.30
N ASN A 47 -7.33 7.03 -2.08
CA ASN A 47 -5.94 7.38 -1.82
C ASN A 47 -5.05 6.14 -1.87
N ILE A 48 -4.05 6.18 -2.73
CA ILE A 48 -3.07 5.12 -2.91
C ILE A 48 -1.73 5.61 -2.38
N PHE A 49 -1.20 4.94 -1.37
CA PHE A 49 0.11 5.24 -0.83
C PHE A 49 1.21 4.76 -1.77
N TYR A 50 2.21 5.60 -1.97
CA TYR A 50 3.42 5.22 -2.70
C TYR A 50 4.64 5.90 -2.12
N ARG A 51 5.79 5.30 -2.36
CA ARG A 51 7.08 5.90 -2.07
C ARG A 51 7.87 6.01 -3.37
N ASP A 52 8.46 7.18 -3.58
CA ASP A 52 9.21 7.51 -4.78
C ASP A 52 10.52 8.19 -4.35
N SER A 53 11.63 7.54 -4.60
CA SER A 53 12.94 8.06 -4.23
C SER A 53 13.81 8.25 -5.46
N THR A 54 14.41 9.42 -5.58
CA THR A 54 15.46 9.69 -6.55
C THR A 54 16.75 9.06 -6.04
N GLY A 55 17.44 8.31 -6.90
CA GLY A 55 18.62 7.54 -6.55
C GLY A 55 19.87 7.96 -7.34
N ALA A 56 20.56 6.98 -7.91
CA ALA A 56 21.87 7.11 -8.53
C ALA A 56 21.93 8.20 -9.60
N VAL A 57 22.92 9.07 -9.48
CA VAL A 57 23.24 10.08 -10.48
C VAL A 57 23.98 9.40 -11.64
N GLY A 58 23.60 9.72 -12.88
CA GLY A 58 24.20 9.13 -14.08
C GLY A 58 23.49 7.87 -14.58
N SER A 59 22.53 7.32 -13.84
CA SER A 59 21.60 6.30 -14.32
C SER A 59 20.30 6.97 -14.79
N SER A 60 19.64 6.39 -15.77
CA SER A 60 18.27 6.76 -16.18
C SER A 60 17.27 5.64 -15.87
N ASP A 61 17.72 4.56 -15.24
CA ASP A 61 16.91 3.39 -14.98
C ASP A 61 15.91 3.63 -13.85
N VAL A 62 14.68 3.23 -14.09
CA VAL A 62 13.59 3.29 -13.12
C VAL A 62 13.20 1.87 -12.72
N VAL A 63 13.02 1.63 -11.44
CA VAL A 63 12.48 0.37 -10.92
C VAL A 63 11.18 0.61 -10.17
N VAL A 64 10.18 -0.21 -10.46
CA VAL A 64 8.87 -0.22 -9.79
C VAL A 64 8.70 -1.54 -9.09
N LEU A 65 8.35 -1.48 -7.81
CA LEU A 65 8.27 -2.62 -6.91
C LEU A 65 6.81 -2.89 -6.53
N LEU A 66 6.34 -4.11 -6.81
CA LEU A 66 4.97 -4.54 -6.53
C LEU A 66 4.97 -5.63 -5.47
N HIS A 67 4.40 -5.32 -4.29
CA HIS A 67 4.39 -6.22 -3.14
C HIS A 67 3.40 -7.37 -3.29
N GLY A 68 3.46 -8.33 -2.37
CA GLY A 68 2.59 -9.50 -2.31
C GLY A 68 1.47 -9.41 -1.27
N PHE A 69 0.66 -10.46 -1.21
CA PHE A 69 -0.38 -10.66 -0.21
C PHE A 69 0.22 -11.29 1.07
N PRO A 70 -0.17 -10.88 2.27
CA PRO A 70 -1.10 -9.79 2.63
C PRO A 70 -0.34 -8.55 3.14
N THR A 71 0.70 -8.15 2.51
CA THR A 71 1.66 -7.16 3.03
C THR A 71 1.54 -5.78 2.39
N SER A 72 2.63 -5.07 2.24
CA SER A 72 2.66 -3.71 1.72
C SER A 72 4.03 -3.40 1.10
N SER A 73 4.19 -2.20 0.57
CA SER A 73 5.48 -1.71 0.06
C SER A 73 6.60 -1.76 1.08
N TYR A 74 6.28 -1.81 2.38
CA TYR A 74 7.28 -1.92 3.45
C TYR A 74 8.13 -3.20 3.35
N ASP A 75 7.65 -4.23 2.65
CA ASP A 75 8.45 -5.44 2.37
C ASP A 75 9.78 -5.12 1.70
N TRP A 76 9.83 -4.03 0.91
CA TRP A 76 11.02 -3.61 0.19
C TRP A 76 11.98 -2.75 1.00
N SER A 77 11.65 -2.47 2.28
CA SER A 77 12.41 -1.55 3.13
C SER A 77 13.88 -1.92 3.29
N LYS A 78 14.17 -3.22 3.42
CA LYS A 78 15.55 -3.71 3.63
C LYS A 78 16.46 -3.55 2.42
N ILE A 79 15.89 -3.50 1.22
CA ILE A 79 16.66 -3.36 -0.02
C ILE A 79 16.54 -1.95 -0.63
N TRP A 80 15.74 -1.08 -0.03
CA TRP A 80 15.45 0.25 -0.58
C TRP A 80 16.70 1.08 -0.83
N GLU A 81 17.57 1.17 0.17
CA GLU A 81 18.81 1.92 0.06
C GLU A 81 19.73 1.34 -1.03
N GLY A 82 19.88 0.01 -1.09
CA GLY A 82 20.65 -0.65 -2.13
C GLY A 82 20.12 -0.39 -3.54
N LEU A 83 18.79 -0.33 -3.68
CA LEU A 83 18.16 0.00 -4.97
C LEU A 83 18.39 1.46 -5.35
N THR A 84 18.32 2.39 -4.40
CA THR A 84 18.57 3.82 -4.68
C THR A 84 20.03 4.10 -5.07
N GLN A 85 20.95 3.22 -4.69
CA GLN A 85 22.35 3.32 -5.14
C GLN A 85 22.56 2.90 -6.60
N ARG A 86 21.64 2.11 -7.16
CA ARG A 86 21.78 1.53 -8.51
C ARG A 86 20.82 2.12 -9.53
N PHE A 87 19.61 2.46 -9.11
CA PHE A 87 18.58 3.00 -9.98
C PHE A 87 18.46 4.51 -9.80
N HIS A 88 18.20 5.21 -10.89
CA HIS A 88 17.91 6.64 -10.84
C HIS A 88 16.67 6.94 -10.05
N ARG A 89 15.67 6.06 -10.12
CA ARG A 89 14.39 6.24 -9.44
C ARG A 89 13.83 4.91 -8.96
N VAL A 90 13.40 4.87 -7.72
CA VAL A 90 12.82 3.68 -7.07
C VAL A 90 11.42 4.03 -6.62
N ILE A 91 10.44 3.28 -7.09
CA ILE A 91 9.01 3.52 -6.82
C ILE A 91 8.39 2.24 -6.29
N ALA A 92 7.63 2.34 -5.21
CA ALA A 92 6.80 1.27 -4.67
C ALA A 92 5.46 1.85 -4.24
N LEU A 93 4.39 1.08 -4.38
CA LEU A 93 3.06 1.48 -3.93
C LEU A 93 2.47 0.40 -3.02
N ASP A 94 1.50 0.80 -2.21
CA ASP A 94 0.60 -0.12 -1.54
C ASP A 94 -0.63 -0.32 -2.42
N PHE A 95 -0.91 -1.56 -2.80
CA PHE A 95 -2.11 -1.85 -3.58
C PHE A 95 -3.37 -1.41 -2.85
N LEU A 96 -4.42 -1.08 -3.59
CA LEU A 96 -5.73 -0.79 -3.02
C LEU A 96 -6.16 -1.95 -2.12
N GLY A 97 -6.59 -1.64 -0.90
CA GLY A 97 -6.94 -2.64 0.10
C GLY A 97 -5.79 -3.08 1.01
N PHE A 98 -4.56 -2.59 0.77
CA PHE A 98 -3.35 -2.99 1.50
C PHE A 98 -2.64 -1.78 2.12
N GLY A 99 -1.83 -2.05 3.12
CA GLY A 99 -0.92 -1.08 3.72
C GLY A 99 -1.59 0.23 4.13
N PHE A 100 -1.04 1.34 3.68
CA PHE A 100 -1.57 2.68 3.94
C PHE A 100 -2.54 3.17 2.87
N SER A 101 -2.80 2.39 1.82
CA SER A 101 -3.80 2.72 0.82
C SER A 101 -5.21 2.53 1.35
N ASP A 102 -6.18 3.18 0.74
CA ASP A 102 -7.59 3.04 1.11
C ASP A 102 -8.09 1.60 0.96
N LYS A 103 -9.07 1.26 1.79
CA LYS A 103 -9.67 -0.09 1.89
C LYS A 103 -11.18 0.00 1.78
N PRO A 104 -11.70 0.43 0.60
CA PRO A 104 -13.14 0.63 0.44
C PRO A 104 -13.92 -0.68 0.61
N ARG A 105 -15.12 -0.56 1.18
CA ARG A 105 -16.07 -1.65 1.35
C ARG A 105 -17.49 -1.13 1.12
N PRO A 106 -18.31 -1.82 0.32
CA PRO A 106 -17.99 -2.99 -0.52
C PRO A 106 -17.13 -2.60 -1.73
N HIS A 107 -16.25 -3.51 -2.21
CA HIS A 107 -15.41 -3.29 -3.38
C HIS A 107 -14.97 -4.63 -4.01
N GLY A 108 -14.81 -4.68 -5.33
CA GLY A 108 -14.50 -5.90 -6.06
C GLY A 108 -13.02 -6.31 -6.06
N TYR A 109 -12.10 -5.38 -5.92
CA TYR A 109 -10.64 -5.61 -5.87
C TYR A 109 -10.12 -6.50 -7.01
N SER A 110 -10.46 -6.19 -8.26
CA SER A 110 -9.98 -6.96 -9.39
C SER A 110 -8.49 -6.70 -9.67
N ILE A 111 -7.81 -7.70 -10.21
CA ILE A 111 -6.41 -7.55 -10.66
C ILE A 111 -6.32 -6.49 -11.77
N PHE A 112 -7.29 -6.44 -12.67
CA PHE A 112 -7.38 -5.42 -13.70
C PHE A 112 -7.40 -4.00 -13.12
N GLU A 113 -8.17 -3.76 -12.06
CA GLU A 113 -8.19 -2.48 -11.38
C GLU A 113 -6.84 -2.15 -10.75
N GLN A 114 -6.21 -3.11 -10.09
CA GLN A 114 -4.88 -2.91 -9.50
C GLN A 114 -3.85 -2.50 -10.56
N ALA A 115 -3.86 -3.16 -11.71
CA ALA A 115 -2.99 -2.80 -12.84
C ALA A 115 -3.29 -1.38 -13.35
N THR A 116 -4.56 -1.02 -13.47
CA THR A 116 -4.98 0.33 -13.87
C THR A 116 -4.49 1.40 -12.89
N ILE A 117 -4.50 1.09 -11.59
CA ILE A 117 -3.97 2.00 -10.56
C ILE A 117 -2.47 2.20 -10.73
N VAL A 118 -1.71 1.13 -10.97
CA VAL A 118 -0.27 1.22 -11.21
C VAL A 118 0.03 2.08 -12.44
N GLU A 119 -0.66 1.84 -13.54
CA GLU A 119 -0.54 2.68 -14.75
C GLU A 119 -0.86 4.14 -14.47
N GLY A 120 -1.92 4.40 -13.73
CA GLY A 120 -2.32 5.74 -13.32
C GLY A 120 -1.25 6.44 -12.50
N LEU A 121 -0.64 5.73 -11.57
CA LEU A 121 0.49 6.24 -10.77
C LEU A 121 1.69 6.58 -11.66
N LEU A 122 2.08 5.69 -12.56
CA LEU A 122 3.21 5.92 -13.45
C LEU A 122 2.97 7.12 -14.37
N ARG A 123 1.75 7.28 -14.85
CA ARG A 123 1.34 8.45 -15.64
C ARG A 123 1.41 9.74 -14.80
N HIS A 124 0.92 9.70 -13.57
CA HIS A 124 0.99 10.81 -12.63
C HIS A 124 2.43 11.25 -12.35
N LEU A 125 3.36 10.30 -12.27
CA LEU A 125 4.77 10.55 -12.04
C LEU A 125 5.55 10.92 -13.31
N GLY A 126 4.88 11.01 -14.46
CA GLY A 126 5.51 11.37 -15.73
C GLY A 126 6.31 10.27 -16.39
N LEU A 127 6.04 9.00 -16.06
CA LEU A 127 6.81 7.84 -16.52
C LEU A 127 6.13 7.03 -17.64
N ARG A 128 5.07 7.57 -18.24
CA ARG A 128 4.25 6.87 -19.24
C ARG A 128 5.04 6.29 -20.41
N HIS A 129 6.06 7.01 -20.87
CA HIS A 129 6.86 6.62 -22.02
C HIS A 129 8.26 6.16 -21.65
N GLN A 130 8.51 6.02 -20.37
CA GLN A 130 9.81 5.60 -19.87
C GLN A 130 9.91 4.08 -19.78
N ARG A 131 11.09 3.57 -20.08
CA ARG A 131 11.42 2.18 -19.86
C ARG A 131 11.53 1.90 -18.37
N ILE A 132 10.86 0.87 -17.88
CA ILE A 132 10.73 0.55 -16.47
C ILE A 132 11.22 -0.87 -16.22
N ASN A 133 12.01 -1.06 -15.17
CA ASN A 133 12.28 -2.37 -14.59
C ASN A 133 11.19 -2.66 -13.57
N LEU A 134 10.48 -3.76 -13.76
CA LEU A 134 9.38 -4.16 -12.89
C LEU A 134 9.84 -5.34 -12.03
N VAL A 135 9.78 -5.17 -10.70
CA VAL A 135 10.09 -6.22 -9.73
C VAL A 135 8.83 -6.50 -8.94
N SER A 136 8.41 -7.75 -8.92
CA SER A 136 7.16 -8.16 -8.30
C SER A 136 7.35 -9.40 -7.44
N HIS A 137 6.41 -9.63 -6.53
CA HIS A 137 6.36 -10.79 -5.65
C HIS A 137 4.92 -11.21 -5.39
N ASP A 138 4.61 -12.51 -5.50
CA ASP A 138 3.34 -13.11 -5.13
C ASP A 138 2.14 -12.46 -5.83
N TYR A 139 1.22 -11.81 -5.12
CA TYR A 139 0.09 -11.06 -5.65
C TYR A 139 0.53 -10.01 -6.69
N GLY A 140 1.66 -9.38 -6.44
CA GLY A 140 2.26 -8.41 -7.35
C GLY A 140 2.65 -9.01 -8.70
N ASP A 141 2.99 -10.31 -8.75
CA ASP A 141 3.29 -11.00 -10.01
C ASP A 141 2.07 -11.05 -10.93
N THR A 142 0.91 -11.32 -10.36
CA THR A 142 -0.35 -11.35 -11.11
C THR A 142 -0.69 -9.97 -11.67
N VAL A 143 -0.49 -8.91 -10.87
CA VAL A 143 -0.68 -7.53 -11.34
C VAL A 143 0.34 -7.16 -12.42
N ALA A 144 1.59 -7.57 -12.24
CA ALA A 144 2.66 -7.34 -13.23
C ALA A 144 2.32 -7.98 -14.58
N GLN A 145 1.82 -9.19 -14.57
CA GLN A 145 1.40 -9.88 -15.80
C GLN A 145 0.28 -9.13 -16.53
N GLU A 146 -0.69 -8.61 -15.78
CA GLU A 146 -1.77 -7.80 -16.37
C GLU A 146 -1.24 -6.49 -16.98
N LEU A 147 -0.23 -5.87 -16.35
CA LEU A 147 0.41 -4.65 -16.86
C LEU A 147 1.15 -4.86 -18.18
N LEU A 148 1.58 -6.10 -18.48
CA LEU A 148 2.32 -6.42 -19.69
C LEU A 148 1.42 -6.75 -20.88
N HIS A 149 0.11 -6.85 -20.68
CA HIS A 149 -0.88 -7.04 -21.72
C HIS A 149 -1.33 -5.69 -22.29
#